data_fcd63a7cc9db571cac2bdb42851d2470
#
_entry.id   fcd63a7cc9db571cac2bdb42851d2470
#
_cell.length_a   1.000
_cell.length_b   1.000
_cell.length_c   1.000
_cell.angle_alpha   90.00
_cell.angle_beta   90.00
_cell.angle_gamma   90.00
#
_symmetry.space_group_name_H-M   'P 1'
#
loop_
_entity.id
_entity.type
_entity.pdbx_description
1 polymer ?
#
loop_
_entity_poly.entity_id
_entity_poly.type
_entity_poly.pdbx_seq_one_letter_code
_entity_poly.pdbx_strand_id
1 'polypeptide(L)'
;MKEALDNAKEELKRVDHLFYVSLKYTRTADMMKHMIERLISTFFFGIESMLKFAKEQKMIDNIPNNPTLDSELLTKTFTDQELIEYMSLYLRLRKITRADYSKREEFRRHVTMTCTIGNGEVVEVNIDVLKEYYETAKNFINYVERIIEGKEEE
;
A
#
# COMPACT_ATOMS: atom_id res chain seq x y z
N MET A 1 1.54 -15.22 -10.45
CA MET A 1 0.77 -13.98 -10.45
C MET A 1 -0.55 -14.09 -9.70
N LYS A 2 -1.33 -15.15 -9.91
CA LYS A 2 -2.60 -15.34 -9.19
C LYS A 2 -2.39 -15.51 -7.68
N GLU A 3 -1.37 -16.24 -7.28
CA GLU A 3 -1.03 -16.41 -5.87
C GLU A 3 -0.70 -15.07 -5.22
N ALA A 4 0.10 -14.23 -5.88
CA ALA A 4 0.44 -12.90 -5.36
C ALA A 4 -0.81 -12.02 -5.27
N LEU A 5 -1.71 -12.08 -6.24
CA LEU A 5 -2.97 -11.33 -6.21
C LEU A 5 -3.86 -11.80 -5.06
N ASP A 6 -3.94 -13.11 -4.83
CA ASP A 6 -4.71 -13.66 -3.72
C ASP A 6 -4.10 -13.23 -2.38
N ASN A 7 -2.78 -13.21 -2.26
CA ASN A 7 -2.10 -12.71 -1.07
C ASN A 7 -2.39 -11.23 -0.83
N ALA A 8 -2.43 -10.41 -1.89
CA ALA A 8 -2.79 -9.00 -1.78
C ALA A 8 -4.22 -8.85 -1.26
N LYS A 9 -5.16 -9.64 -1.76
CA LYS A 9 -6.56 -9.61 -1.31
C LYS A 9 -6.69 -10.03 0.15
N GLU A 10 -5.91 -11.03 0.59
CA GLU A 10 -5.91 -11.46 2.00
C GLU A 10 -5.35 -10.37 2.91
N GLU A 11 -4.27 -9.70 2.50
CA GLU A 11 -3.74 -8.57 3.28
C GLU A 11 -4.75 -7.43 3.36
N LEU A 12 -5.47 -7.17 2.28
CA LEU A 12 -6.51 -6.13 2.26
C LEU A 12 -7.64 -6.45 3.22
N LYS A 13 -8.04 -7.71 3.35
CA LYS A 13 -9.03 -8.15 4.35
C LYS A 13 -8.53 -7.91 5.77
N ARG A 14 -7.25 -8.12 6.03
CA ARG A 14 -6.65 -7.86 7.34
C ARG A 14 -6.64 -6.36 7.65
N VAL A 15 -6.36 -5.53 6.65
CA VAL A 15 -6.44 -4.07 6.79
C VAL A 15 -7.87 -3.65 7.12
N ASP A 16 -8.85 -4.19 6.41
CA ASP A 16 -10.26 -3.93 6.65
C ASP A 16 -10.65 -4.25 8.10
N HIS A 17 -10.24 -5.43 8.59
CA HIS A 17 -10.49 -5.83 9.96
C HIS A 17 -9.80 -4.90 10.97
N LEU A 18 -8.55 -4.54 10.73
CA LEU A 18 -7.82 -3.62 11.59
C LEU A 18 -8.51 -2.26 11.67
N PHE A 19 -8.97 -1.76 10.54
CA PHE A 19 -9.63 -0.45 10.47
C PHE A 19 -10.99 -0.46 11.18
N TYR A 20 -11.86 -1.39 10.82
CA TYR A 20 -13.26 -1.38 11.29
C TYR A 20 -13.47 -2.06 12.63
N VAL A 21 -12.56 -2.90 13.09
CA VAL A 21 -12.69 -3.63 14.36
C VAL A 21 -11.58 -3.22 15.32
N SER A 22 -10.33 -3.53 15.03
CA SER A 22 -9.23 -3.34 15.98
C SER A 22 -9.00 -1.87 16.33
N LEU A 23 -8.96 -0.98 15.35
CA LEU A 23 -8.74 0.44 15.57
C LEU A 23 -9.92 1.11 16.29
N LYS A 24 -11.12 0.57 16.11
CA LYS A 24 -12.31 1.06 16.81
C LYS A 24 -12.18 0.90 18.33
N TYR A 25 -11.56 -0.19 18.78
CA TYR A 25 -11.41 -0.50 20.20
C TYR A 25 -10.06 -0.09 20.78
N THR A 26 -9.03 0.02 19.94
CA THR A 26 -7.67 0.33 20.37
C THR A 26 -7.10 1.45 19.49
N ARG A 27 -7.41 2.69 19.84
CA ARG A 27 -7.00 3.88 19.09
C ARG A 27 -5.63 4.37 19.55
N THR A 28 -4.59 3.63 19.18
CA THR A 28 -3.20 3.97 19.51
C THR A 28 -2.37 4.17 18.25
N ALA A 29 -1.25 4.91 18.39
CA ALA A 29 -0.30 5.08 17.30
C ALA A 29 0.30 3.74 16.87
N ASP A 30 0.55 2.84 17.80
CA ASP A 30 1.09 1.51 17.49
C ASP A 30 0.12 0.69 16.63
N MET A 31 -1.19 0.75 16.91
CA MET A 31 -2.19 0.07 16.08
C MET A 31 -2.25 0.70 14.70
N MET A 32 -2.16 2.02 14.60
CA MET A 32 -2.12 2.75 13.33
C MET A 32 -0.90 2.36 12.51
N LYS A 33 0.26 2.25 13.15
CA LYS A 33 1.49 1.81 12.50
C LYS A 33 1.36 0.37 11.99
N HIS A 34 0.76 -0.51 12.78
CA HIS A 34 0.51 -1.89 12.36
C HIS A 34 -0.38 -1.94 11.11
N MET A 35 -1.39 -1.10 11.05
CA MET A 35 -2.24 -0.99 9.87
C MET A 35 -1.46 -0.51 8.65
N ILE A 36 -0.56 0.46 8.81
CA ILE A 36 0.30 0.94 7.72
C ILE A 36 1.19 -0.20 7.21
N GLU A 37 1.75 -1.00 8.09
CA GLU A 37 2.58 -2.15 7.71
C GLU A 37 1.79 -3.16 6.87
N ARG A 38 0.53 -3.40 7.20
CA ARG A 38 -0.34 -4.28 6.41
C ARG A 38 -0.70 -3.67 5.06
N LEU A 39 -0.88 -2.36 5.00
CA LEU A 39 -1.08 -1.65 3.73
C LEU A 39 0.14 -1.80 2.82
N ILE A 40 1.34 -1.70 3.37
CA ILE A 40 2.58 -1.92 2.61
C ILE A 40 2.61 -3.32 2.04
N SER A 41 2.25 -4.34 2.83
CA SER A 41 2.17 -5.73 2.36
C SER A 41 1.16 -5.89 1.23
N THR A 42 0.02 -5.20 1.32
CA THR A 42 -1.00 -5.22 0.28
C THR A 42 -0.43 -4.69 -1.05
N PHE A 43 0.22 -3.52 -1.01
CA PHE A 43 0.89 -2.97 -2.20
C PHE A 43 1.98 -3.89 -2.72
N PHE A 44 2.80 -4.43 -1.83
CA PHE A 44 3.89 -5.33 -2.20
C PHE A 44 3.39 -6.50 -3.04
N PHE A 45 2.36 -7.19 -2.57
CA PHE A 45 1.79 -8.33 -3.29
C PHE A 45 1.11 -7.92 -4.60
N GLY A 46 0.46 -6.75 -4.61
CA GLY A 46 -0.12 -6.21 -5.85
C GLY A 46 0.94 -5.91 -6.90
N ILE A 47 2.03 -5.29 -6.50
CA ILE A 47 3.16 -4.98 -7.39
C ILE A 47 3.77 -6.29 -7.90
N GLU A 48 4.01 -7.26 -7.01
CA GLU A 48 4.54 -8.56 -7.38
C GLU A 48 3.67 -9.26 -8.42
N SER A 49 2.36 -9.22 -8.22
CA SER A 49 1.40 -9.81 -9.15
C SER A 49 1.51 -9.18 -10.55
N MET A 50 1.57 -7.86 -10.63
CA MET A 50 1.69 -7.16 -11.91
C MET A 50 3.03 -7.39 -12.59
N LEU A 51 4.12 -7.40 -11.85
CA LEU A 51 5.45 -7.65 -12.43
C LEU A 51 5.58 -9.09 -12.93
N LYS A 52 5.04 -10.06 -12.22
CA LYS A 52 4.99 -11.45 -12.70
C LYS A 52 4.15 -11.58 -13.95
N PHE A 53 3.02 -10.88 -14.00
CA PHE A 53 2.18 -10.82 -15.19
C PHE A 53 2.94 -10.20 -16.38
N ALA A 54 3.61 -9.08 -16.16
CA ALA A 54 4.39 -8.40 -17.19
C ALA A 54 5.53 -9.30 -17.72
N LYS A 55 6.18 -10.05 -16.85
CA LYS A 55 7.24 -10.98 -17.23
C LYS A 55 6.65 -12.13 -18.07
N GLU A 56 5.53 -12.68 -17.66
CA GLU A 56 4.82 -13.74 -18.41
C GLU A 56 4.41 -13.26 -19.80
N GLN A 57 3.97 -12.01 -19.92
CA GLN A 57 3.59 -11.39 -21.20
C GLN A 57 4.81 -10.86 -22.00
N LYS A 58 6.00 -11.11 -21.53
CA LYS A 58 7.26 -10.69 -22.16
C LYS A 58 7.42 -9.16 -22.30
N MET A 59 6.76 -8.41 -21.44
CA MET A 59 6.89 -6.96 -21.36
C MET A 59 8.16 -6.53 -20.63
N ILE A 60 8.66 -7.37 -19.75
CA ILE A 60 9.90 -7.18 -19.00
C ILE A 60 10.69 -8.49 -18.98
N ASP A 61 12.01 -8.40 -18.78
CA ASP A 61 12.88 -9.58 -18.72
C ASP A 61 13.05 -10.10 -17.31
N ASN A 62 13.31 -9.21 -16.36
CA ASN A 62 13.60 -9.57 -14.97
C ASN A 62 12.89 -8.65 -13.99
N ILE A 63 12.62 -9.17 -12.79
CA ILE A 63 12.04 -8.41 -11.68
C ILE A 63 13.19 -8.02 -10.73
N PRO A 64 13.39 -6.72 -10.45
CA PRO A 64 14.50 -6.26 -9.61
C PRO A 64 14.49 -6.75 -8.17
N ASN A 65 13.31 -7.01 -7.60
CA ASN A 65 13.14 -7.40 -6.20
C ASN A 65 13.65 -6.33 -5.21
N ASN A 66 13.46 -5.07 -5.58
CA ASN A 66 13.76 -3.91 -4.75
C ASN A 66 12.56 -2.97 -4.82
N PRO A 67 12.00 -2.53 -3.68
CA PRO A 67 10.76 -1.75 -3.69
C PRO A 67 10.79 -0.50 -4.60
N THR A 68 11.87 0.27 -4.56
CA THR A 68 11.99 1.47 -5.37
C THR A 68 12.11 1.12 -6.85
N LEU A 69 12.98 0.16 -7.19
CA LEU A 69 13.20 -0.26 -8.57
C LEU A 69 11.97 -0.96 -9.15
N ASP A 70 11.27 -1.77 -8.34
CA ASP A 70 10.03 -2.44 -8.76
C ASP A 70 8.95 -1.41 -9.09
N SER A 71 8.80 -0.37 -8.26
CA SER A 71 7.83 0.71 -8.49
C SER A 71 8.16 1.50 -9.74
N GLU A 72 9.43 1.82 -9.98
CA GLU A 72 9.88 2.51 -11.18
C GLU A 72 9.63 1.67 -12.43
N LEU A 73 9.98 0.38 -12.39
CA LEU A 73 9.75 -0.52 -13.51
C LEU A 73 8.27 -0.64 -13.82
N LEU A 74 7.44 -0.74 -12.80
CA LEU A 74 6.00 -0.86 -12.97
C LEU A 74 5.41 0.35 -13.68
N THR A 75 5.80 1.57 -13.29
CA THR A 75 5.29 2.80 -13.91
C THR A 75 5.83 3.03 -15.32
N LYS A 76 6.97 2.43 -15.67
CA LYS A 76 7.50 2.46 -17.04
C LYS A 76 6.79 1.43 -17.93
N THR A 77 6.40 0.29 -17.36
CA THR A 77 5.77 -0.79 -18.11
C THR A 77 4.30 -0.54 -18.35
N PHE A 78 3.60 -0.06 -17.35
CA PHE A 78 2.18 0.30 -17.43
C PHE A 78 2.06 1.82 -17.26
N THR A 79 1.62 2.50 -18.30
CA THR A 79 1.67 3.96 -18.41
C THR A 79 0.43 4.68 -17.90
N ASP A 80 -0.46 3.98 -17.21
CA ASP A 80 -1.66 4.59 -16.63
C ASP A 80 -1.30 5.61 -15.55
N GLN A 81 -1.90 6.79 -15.64
CA GLN A 81 -1.62 7.88 -14.70
C GLN A 81 -1.91 7.52 -13.25
N GLU A 82 -2.98 6.76 -13.02
CA GLU A 82 -3.37 6.35 -11.67
C GLU A 82 -2.29 5.52 -10.97
N LEU A 83 -1.50 4.76 -11.74
CA LEU A 83 -0.44 3.91 -11.17
C LEU A 83 0.67 4.73 -10.52
N ILE A 84 0.95 5.91 -11.05
CA ILE A 84 1.95 6.82 -10.46
C ILE A 84 1.53 7.22 -9.06
N GLU A 85 0.25 7.51 -8.85
CA GLU A 85 -0.29 7.87 -7.54
C GLU A 85 -0.21 6.69 -6.57
N TYR A 86 -0.54 5.48 -7.03
CA TYR A 86 -0.46 4.28 -6.21
C TYR A 86 0.97 4.01 -5.74
N MET A 87 1.93 4.12 -6.65
CA MET A 87 3.34 3.89 -6.30
C MET A 87 3.90 4.98 -5.41
N SER A 88 3.48 6.22 -5.62
CA SER A 88 3.85 7.35 -4.75
C SER A 88 3.39 7.09 -3.31
N LEU A 89 2.17 6.64 -3.12
CA LEU A 89 1.66 6.30 -1.79
C LEU A 89 2.44 5.13 -1.18
N TYR A 90 2.69 4.08 -1.95
CA TYR A 90 3.45 2.93 -1.46
C TYR A 90 4.82 3.34 -0.90
N LEU A 91 5.57 4.15 -1.66
CA LEU A 91 6.88 4.61 -1.22
C LEU A 91 6.78 5.54 0.00
N ARG A 92 5.74 6.36 0.07
CA ARG A 92 5.48 7.23 1.21
C ARG A 92 5.18 6.41 2.48
N LEU A 93 4.34 5.38 2.37
CA LEU A 93 4.04 4.48 3.49
C LEU A 93 5.30 3.80 4.03
N ARG A 94 6.20 3.39 3.15
CA ARG A 94 7.47 2.81 3.55
C ARG A 94 8.34 3.79 4.34
N LYS A 95 8.35 5.06 3.95
CA LYS A 95 9.04 6.11 4.70
C LYS A 95 8.42 6.34 6.07
N ILE A 96 7.10 6.34 6.14
CA ILE A 96 6.35 6.52 7.40
C ILE A 96 6.70 5.42 8.41
N THR A 97 6.75 4.15 7.99
CA THR A 97 7.06 3.05 8.90
C THR A 97 8.48 3.07 9.43
N ARG A 98 9.40 3.71 8.72
CA ARG A 98 10.80 3.83 9.14
C ARG A 98 11.08 5.08 9.95
N ALA A 99 10.12 6.02 9.99
CA ALA A 99 10.31 7.30 10.65
C ALA A 99 10.11 7.18 12.16
N ASP A 100 10.82 8.03 12.89
CA ASP A 100 10.49 8.27 14.29
C ASP A 100 9.16 9.01 14.34
N TYR A 101 8.35 8.72 15.34
CA TYR A 101 7.06 9.38 15.47
C TYR A 101 6.74 9.77 16.90
N SER A 102 5.97 10.84 17.03
CA SER A 102 5.32 11.23 18.27
C SER A 102 3.83 10.93 18.17
N LYS A 103 3.18 10.81 19.31
CA LYS A 103 1.78 10.42 19.37
C LYS A 103 1.03 11.35 20.32
N ARG A 104 -0.24 11.62 19.99
CA ARG A 104 -1.12 12.45 20.82
C ARG A 104 -2.55 11.92 20.75
N GLU A 105 -3.31 12.21 21.78
CA GLU A 105 -4.72 11.86 21.92
C GLU A 105 -5.01 10.37 21.73
N GLU A 106 -4.09 9.52 22.22
CA GLU A 106 -4.31 8.07 22.19
C GLU A 106 -5.58 7.68 22.94
N PHE A 107 -6.22 6.61 22.45
CA PHE A 107 -7.51 6.10 22.93
C PHE A 107 -8.67 7.07 22.73
N ARG A 108 -8.48 8.12 21.94
CA ARG A 108 -9.50 9.12 21.62
C ARG A 108 -9.75 9.18 20.12
N ARG A 109 -10.88 9.78 19.75
CA ARG A 109 -11.31 9.91 18.35
C ARG A 109 -10.25 10.55 17.45
N HIS A 110 -9.50 11.53 17.95
CA HIS A 110 -8.51 12.29 17.18
C HIS A 110 -7.07 11.82 17.41
N VAL A 111 -6.89 10.52 17.73
CA VAL A 111 -5.54 9.96 17.86
C VAL A 111 -4.72 10.29 16.61
N THR A 112 -3.52 10.80 16.83
CA THR A 112 -2.64 11.26 15.74
C THR A 112 -1.22 10.79 15.98
N MET A 113 -0.61 10.27 14.91
CA MET A 113 0.79 9.89 14.85
C MET A 113 1.48 10.92 13.97
N THR A 114 2.47 11.61 14.51
CA THR A 114 3.23 12.63 13.77
C THR A 114 4.60 12.05 13.42
N CYS A 115 4.86 11.88 12.12
CA CYS A 115 6.08 11.27 11.60
C CYS A 115 6.95 12.32 10.92
N THR A 116 8.26 12.25 11.15
CA THR A 116 9.23 13.05 10.40
C THR A 116 9.88 12.13 9.36
N ILE A 117 9.56 12.34 8.11
CA ILE A 117 10.12 11.57 6.99
C ILE A 117 11.13 12.42 6.24
N GLY A 118 11.95 11.80 5.40
CA GLY A 118 13.07 12.38 4.67
C GLY A 118 13.05 13.92 4.51
N ASN A 119 14.17 14.58 4.58
CA ASN A 119 14.31 16.05 4.45
C ASN A 119 13.54 16.89 5.47
N GLY A 120 13.15 16.28 6.61
CA GLY A 120 12.42 17.00 7.66
C GLY A 120 10.93 17.19 7.39
N GLU A 121 10.37 16.56 6.37
CA GLU A 121 8.94 16.61 6.11
C GLU A 121 8.16 15.97 7.25
N VAL A 122 7.14 16.65 7.75
CA VAL A 122 6.28 16.16 8.83
C VAL A 122 4.96 15.66 8.25
N VAL A 123 4.60 14.43 8.58
CA VAL A 123 3.35 13.81 8.14
C VAL A 123 2.52 13.48 9.37
N GLU A 124 1.30 13.98 9.41
CA GLU A 124 0.34 13.62 10.44
C GLU A 124 -0.58 12.51 9.92
N VAL A 125 -0.65 11.40 10.67
CA VAL A 125 -1.52 10.28 10.35
C VAL A 125 -2.57 10.17 11.44
N ASN A 126 -3.83 10.30 11.05
CA ASN A 126 -4.99 10.10 11.91
C ASN A 126 -5.90 9.05 11.27
N ILE A 127 -7.05 8.78 11.87
CA ILE A 127 -7.98 7.76 11.38
C ILE A 127 -8.51 8.12 9.98
N ASP A 128 -8.81 9.39 9.71
CA ASP A 128 -9.31 9.82 8.41
C ASP A 128 -8.26 9.63 7.31
N VAL A 129 -7.01 9.93 7.60
CA VAL A 129 -5.88 9.72 6.68
C VAL A 129 -5.69 8.23 6.42
N LEU A 130 -5.77 7.39 7.45
CA LEU A 130 -5.69 5.93 7.29
C LEU A 130 -6.80 5.40 6.40
N LYS A 131 -8.00 5.96 6.53
CA LYS A 131 -9.12 5.57 5.67
C LYS A 131 -8.82 5.88 4.21
N GLU A 132 -8.25 7.06 3.92
CA GLU A 132 -7.86 7.43 2.56
C GLU A 132 -6.80 6.47 2.03
N TYR A 133 -5.81 6.11 2.84
CA TYR A 133 -4.78 5.13 2.46
C TYR A 133 -5.38 3.77 2.15
N TYR A 134 -6.32 3.32 2.98
CA TYR A 134 -7.03 2.06 2.77
C TYR A 134 -7.82 2.06 1.46
N GLU A 135 -8.57 3.14 1.20
CA GLU A 135 -9.36 3.27 -0.03
C GLU A 135 -8.45 3.25 -1.27
N THR A 136 -7.30 3.92 -1.19
CA THR A 136 -6.33 3.95 -2.28
C THR A 136 -5.74 2.55 -2.52
N ALA A 137 -5.40 1.82 -1.46
CA ALA A 137 -4.91 0.44 -1.58
C ALA A 137 -5.95 -0.47 -2.21
N LYS A 138 -7.20 -0.33 -1.81
CA LYS A 138 -8.31 -1.09 -2.37
C LYS A 138 -8.46 -0.80 -3.87
N ASN A 139 -8.40 0.47 -4.25
CA ASN A 139 -8.46 0.87 -5.66
C ASN A 139 -7.29 0.30 -6.46
N PHE A 140 -6.09 0.28 -5.86
CA PHE A 140 -4.92 -0.32 -6.50
C PHE A 140 -5.12 -1.81 -6.77
N ILE A 141 -5.61 -2.56 -5.80
CA ILE A 141 -5.84 -4.01 -5.99
C ILE A 141 -6.92 -4.26 -7.04
N ASN A 142 -7.97 -3.45 -7.08
CA ASN A 142 -8.97 -3.53 -8.14
C ASN A 142 -8.36 -3.24 -9.52
N TYR A 143 -7.46 -2.27 -9.59
CA TYR A 143 -6.71 -1.95 -10.81
C TYR A 143 -5.86 -3.15 -11.25
N VAL A 144 -5.12 -3.75 -10.34
CA VAL A 144 -4.28 -4.94 -10.62
C VAL A 144 -5.14 -6.06 -11.19
N GLU A 145 -6.28 -6.33 -10.56
CA GLU A 145 -7.20 -7.37 -10.99
C GLU A 145 -7.71 -7.12 -12.41
N ARG A 146 -8.10 -5.88 -12.73
CA ARG A 146 -8.56 -5.52 -14.09
C ARG A 146 -7.46 -5.72 -15.14
N ILE A 147 -6.22 -5.35 -14.82
CA ILE A 147 -5.11 -5.52 -15.77
C ILE A 147 -4.85 -7.00 -16.05
N ILE A 148 -4.82 -7.82 -15.03
CA ILE A 148 -4.55 -9.26 -15.16
C ILE A 148 -5.71 -9.98 -15.86
N GLU A 149 -6.93 -9.77 -15.39
CA GLU A 149 -8.12 -10.44 -15.94
C GLU A 149 -8.48 -9.93 -17.32
N GLY A 150 -8.35 -8.65 -17.57
CA GLY A 150 -8.62 -8.05 -18.88
C GLY A 150 -7.76 -8.64 -19.99
N LYS A 151 -6.49 -8.96 -19.70
CA LYS A 151 -5.59 -9.61 -20.65
C LYS A 151 -5.88 -11.09 -20.83
N GLU A 152 -6.34 -11.78 -19.78
CA GLU A 152 -6.69 -13.19 -19.85
C GLU A 152 -7.96 -13.43 -20.68
N GLU A 153 -8.88 -12.46 -20.73
CA GLU A 153 -10.10 -12.52 -21.52
C GLU A 153 -9.88 -12.28 -23.03
N GLU A 154 -8.78 -11.67 -23.40
CA GLU A 154 -8.38 -11.44 -24.78
C GLU A 154 -7.60 -12.64 -25.35
#